data_7153a38785b5b6ebca767d99ffb9fc2b
#
_entry.id   7153a38785b5b6ebca767d99ffb9fc2b
#
_cell.length_a   1.000
_cell.length_b   1.000
_cell.length_c   1.000
_cell.angle_alpha   90.00
_cell.angle_beta   90.00
_cell.angle_gamma   90.00
#
_symmetry.space_group_name_H-M   'P 1'
#
loop_
_entity.id
_entity.type
_entity.pdbx_description
1 polymer ?
#
loop_
_entity_poly.entity_id
_entity_poly.type
_entity_poly.pdbx_seq_one_letter_code
_entity_poly.pdbx_strand_id
1 'polypeptide(L)'
;MEVAPPAAPVSDAAESDPPVKPGDIVWGIWGHRDEGILASETLRGHVLPDGMDPLAGAFVRVGAIALSAVLAADLGPGSTVAIFGQGVIGLLATRFAVLNGAAVIAVDGIENRRAHALQWGAGHALSPSPELAGDIRRITSGAGVDVAIELSGNYRALHEATRTVGADGTVIAAGFYQGEATGVRFGEEFHHNRVQLLASQIGSVPNRLRSRWTVPRLQQTVVDHLAKGLVDAPSLVTHTFPLADAAKAYELLDTDPQSALQVVLEFS
;
A
#
# COMPACT_ATOMS: atom_id res chain seq x y z
N MET A 1 -37.93 25.84 6.01
CA MET A 1 -36.66 25.35 5.42
C MET A 1 -36.52 23.89 5.86
N GLU A 2 -36.90 22.99 4.99
CA GLU A 2 -36.91 21.55 5.25
C GLU A 2 -35.45 21.04 5.19
N VAL A 3 -34.97 20.44 6.27
CA VAL A 3 -33.62 19.84 6.33
C VAL A 3 -33.73 18.51 5.61
N ALA A 4 -33.01 18.38 4.48
CA ALA A 4 -32.92 17.13 3.77
C ALA A 4 -32.37 16.03 4.71
N PRO A 5 -32.91 14.80 4.65
CA PRO A 5 -32.38 13.68 5.43
C PRO A 5 -30.93 13.41 5.05
N PRO A 6 -30.09 12.95 5.99
CA PRO A 6 -28.72 12.58 5.68
C PRO A 6 -28.73 11.51 4.57
N ALA A 7 -27.80 11.65 3.62
CA ALA A 7 -27.63 10.64 2.57
C ALA A 7 -27.48 9.27 3.22
N ALA A 8 -28.22 8.28 2.69
CA ALA A 8 -28.11 6.91 3.15
C ALA A 8 -26.65 6.47 3.07
N PRO A 9 -26.13 5.71 4.05
CA PRO A 9 -24.81 5.13 3.95
C PRO A 9 -24.73 4.34 2.66
N VAL A 10 -23.60 4.44 1.95
CA VAL A 10 -23.32 3.62 0.77
C VAL A 10 -23.53 2.17 1.23
N SER A 11 -24.54 1.49 0.68
CA SER A 11 -24.80 0.10 1.02
C SER A 11 -23.55 -0.71 0.76
N ASP A 12 -23.13 -1.52 1.73
CA ASP A 12 -22.02 -2.44 1.53
C ASP A 12 -22.33 -3.29 0.30
N ALA A 13 -21.43 -3.28 -0.70
CA ALA A 13 -21.57 -4.04 -1.94
C ALA A 13 -21.78 -5.55 -1.67
N ALA A 14 -21.41 -6.01 -0.47
CA ALA A 14 -21.53 -7.38 -0.01
C ALA A 14 -22.95 -7.98 -0.07
N GLU A 15 -24.03 -7.18 -0.02
CA GLU A 15 -25.41 -7.72 -0.13
C GLU A 15 -25.84 -8.04 -1.56
N SER A 16 -25.17 -7.46 -2.58
CA SER A 16 -25.48 -7.68 -3.99
C SER A 16 -24.64 -8.76 -4.66
N ASP A 17 -23.57 -9.23 -4.00
CA ASP A 17 -22.67 -10.22 -4.55
C ASP A 17 -23.32 -11.60 -4.64
N PRO A 18 -23.06 -12.36 -5.73
CA PRO A 18 -23.62 -13.70 -5.89
C PRO A 18 -23.10 -14.63 -4.77
N PRO A 19 -23.90 -15.64 -4.39
CA PRO A 19 -23.46 -16.65 -3.43
C PRO A 19 -22.27 -17.44 -3.98
N VAL A 20 -21.33 -17.78 -3.10
CA VAL A 20 -20.17 -18.63 -3.43
C VAL A 20 -20.63 -20.04 -3.81
N LYS A 21 -20.03 -20.60 -4.84
CA LYS A 21 -20.36 -21.92 -5.41
C LYS A 21 -19.17 -22.86 -5.31
N PRO A 22 -19.39 -24.18 -5.33
CA PRO A 22 -18.31 -25.16 -5.48
C PRO A 22 -17.50 -24.89 -6.75
N GLY A 23 -16.18 -24.85 -6.61
CA GLY A 23 -15.25 -24.55 -7.70
C GLY A 23 -14.83 -23.08 -7.80
N ASP A 24 -15.48 -22.16 -7.07
CA ASP A 24 -15.03 -20.77 -6.99
C ASP A 24 -13.67 -20.67 -6.29
N ILE A 25 -12.80 -19.84 -6.81
CA ILE A 25 -11.54 -19.49 -6.17
C ILE A 25 -11.75 -18.25 -5.31
N VAL A 26 -11.45 -18.37 -4.03
CA VAL A 26 -11.67 -17.30 -3.05
C VAL A 26 -10.36 -16.82 -2.46
N TRP A 27 -10.29 -15.54 -2.16
CA TRP A 27 -9.19 -14.92 -1.42
C TRP A 27 -9.68 -14.47 -0.03
N GLY A 28 -8.77 -14.30 0.93
CA GLY A 28 -9.16 -13.80 2.24
C GLY A 28 -8.01 -13.67 3.22
N ILE A 29 -8.37 -13.39 4.49
CA ILE A 29 -7.43 -13.19 5.60
C ILE A 29 -7.72 -14.27 6.62
N TRP A 30 -7.14 -15.42 6.43
CA TRP A 30 -7.16 -16.55 7.35
C TRP A 30 -5.74 -17.08 7.55
N GLY A 31 -5.48 -17.73 8.66
CA GLY A 31 -4.16 -18.27 8.94
C GLY A 31 -3.70 -19.29 7.89
N HIS A 32 -2.39 -19.53 7.81
CA HIS A 32 -1.80 -20.53 6.93
C HIS A 32 -2.39 -21.90 7.26
N ARG A 33 -3.15 -22.48 6.34
CA ARG A 33 -3.84 -23.77 6.47
C ARG A 33 -4.19 -24.31 5.09
N ASP A 34 -4.22 -25.61 4.95
CA ASP A 34 -4.64 -26.34 3.74
C ASP A 34 -6.16 -26.38 3.59
N GLU A 35 -6.90 -26.46 4.70
CA GLU A 35 -8.35 -26.53 4.72
C GLU A 35 -8.97 -25.65 5.80
N GLY A 36 -10.22 -25.25 5.62
CA GLY A 36 -10.97 -24.49 6.59
C GLY A 36 -12.47 -24.51 6.34
N ILE A 37 -13.26 -24.36 7.38
CA ILE A 37 -14.71 -24.19 7.29
C ILE A 37 -15.02 -22.72 7.54
N LEU A 38 -15.63 -22.09 6.53
CA LEU A 38 -16.02 -20.69 6.57
C LEU A 38 -17.51 -20.58 6.23
N ALA A 39 -18.20 -19.64 6.85
CA ALA A 39 -19.58 -19.34 6.47
C ALA A 39 -19.60 -18.69 5.07
N SER A 40 -20.49 -19.10 4.20
CA SER A 40 -20.58 -18.62 2.82
C SER A 40 -20.80 -17.10 2.75
N GLU A 41 -21.49 -16.54 3.73
CA GLU A 41 -21.75 -15.11 3.86
C GLU A 41 -20.45 -14.31 4.04
N THR A 42 -19.43 -14.88 4.71
CA THR A 42 -18.13 -14.22 4.91
C THR A 42 -17.25 -14.21 3.67
N LEU A 43 -17.60 -15.02 2.66
CA LEU A 43 -16.88 -15.13 1.40
C LEU A 43 -17.49 -14.28 0.28
N ARG A 44 -18.64 -13.63 0.53
CA ARG A 44 -19.23 -12.70 -0.45
C ARG A 44 -18.25 -11.56 -0.74
N GLY A 45 -18.07 -11.22 -2.02
CA GLY A 45 -17.07 -10.23 -2.46
C GLY A 45 -15.62 -10.72 -2.40
N HIS A 46 -15.39 -12.00 -2.07
CA HIS A 46 -14.06 -12.60 -1.99
C HIS A 46 -13.81 -13.64 -3.09
N VAL A 47 -14.69 -13.76 -4.07
CA VAL A 47 -14.50 -14.64 -5.24
C VAL A 47 -13.64 -13.91 -6.26
N LEU A 48 -12.61 -14.59 -6.76
CA LEU A 48 -11.81 -14.08 -7.87
C LEU A 48 -12.56 -14.25 -9.20
N PRO A 49 -12.43 -13.31 -10.15
CA PRO A 49 -12.95 -13.45 -11.50
C PRO A 49 -12.46 -14.73 -12.20
N ASP A 50 -13.32 -15.34 -13.03
CA ASP A 50 -12.97 -16.52 -13.81
C ASP A 50 -11.72 -16.28 -14.66
N GLY A 51 -10.80 -17.24 -14.61
CA GLY A 51 -9.54 -17.19 -15.36
C GLY A 51 -8.46 -16.28 -14.75
N MET A 52 -8.72 -15.63 -13.63
CA MET A 52 -7.70 -14.89 -12.89
C MET A 52 -6.74 -15.87 -12.19
N ASP A 53 -5.43 -15.54 -12.23
CA ASP A 53 -4.42 -16.30 -11.48
C ASP A 53 -4.75 -16.28 -9.97
N PRO A 54 -4.93 -17.45 -9.32
CA PRO A 54 -5.17 -17.52 -7.88
C PRO A 54 -4.12 -16.82 -7.04
N LEU A 55 -2.86 -16.81 -7.48
CA LEU A 55 -1.77 -16.12 -6.81
C LEU A 55 -2.03 -14.61 -6.66
N ALA A 56 -2.70 -14.01 -7.64
CA ALA A 56 -3.06 -12.59 -7.57
C ALA A 56 -4.00 -12.29 -6.38
N GLY A 57 -4.82 -13.27 -5.97
CA GLY A 57 -5.71 -13.15 -4.79
C GLY A 57 -4.95 -12.88 -3.48
N ALA A 58 -3.71 -13.40 -3.34
CA ALA A 58 -2.88 -13.17 -2.17
C ALA A 58 -2.50 -11.68 -1.99
N PHE A 59 -2.56 -10.89 -3.06
CA PHE A 59 -2.21 -9.47 -3.04
C PHE A 59 -3.40 -8.52 -2.80
N VAL A 60 -4.64 -9.03 -2.75
CA VAL A 60 -5.82 -8.15 -2.62
C VAL A 60 -5.77 -7.37 -1.31
N ARG A 61 -5.44 -8.01 -0.18
CA ARG A 61 -5.37 -7.33 1.11
C ARG A 61 -4.26 -6.28 1.17
N VAL A 62 -3.04 -6.64 0.78
CA VAL A 62 -1.89 -5.72 0.79
C VAL A 62 -2.07 -4.60 -0.25
N GLY A 63 -2.72 -4.90 -1.38
CA GLY A 63 -3.13 -3.91 -2.37
C GLY A 63 -4.14 -2.90 -1.82
N ALA A 64 -5.12 -3.36 -1.03
CA ALA A 64 -6.08 -2.48 -0.38
C ALA A 64 -5.41 -1.55 0.66
N ILE A 65 -4.38 -2.03 1.38
CA ILE A 65 -3.56 -1.19 2.27
C ILE A 65 -2.85 -0.09 1.46
N ALA A 66 -2.17 -0.47 0.38
CA ALA A 66 -1.48 0.45 -0.50
C ALA A 66 -2.43 1.49 -1.12
N LEU A 67 -3.56 1.04 -1.66
CA LEU A 67 -4.58 1.91 -2.26
C LEU A 67 -5.18 2.88 -1.23
N SER A 68 -5.43 2.41 0.00
CA SER A 68 -5.92 3.27 1.10
C SER A 68 -4.94 4.41 1.40
N ALA A 69 -3.63 4.12 1.45
CA ALA A 69 -2.59 5.12 1.68
C ALA A 69 -2.54 6.16 0.53
N VAL A 70 -2.61 5.70 -0.72
CA VAL A 70 -2.63 6.57 -1.91
C VAL A 70 -3.88 7.45 -1.94
N LEU A 71 -5.05 6.91 -1.62
CA LEU A 71 -6.29 7.70 -1.52
C LEU A 71 -6.25 8.68 -0.34
N ALA A 72 -5.60 8.32 0.77
CA ALA A 72 -5.37 9.23 1.88
C ALA A 72 -4.45 10.40 1.51
N ALA A 73 -3.56 10.22 0.55
CA ALA A 73 -2.67 11.23 0.02
C ALA A 73 -3.34 12.25 -0.92
N ASP A 74 -4.56 11.97 -1.41
CA ASP A 74 -5.33 12.87 -2.29
C ASP A 74 -4.60 13.25 -3.58
N LEU A 75 -3.88 12.29 -4.15
CA LEU A 75 -3.07 12.48 -5.34
C LEU A 75 -3.92 12.61 -6.60
N GLY A 76 -3.47 13.43 -7.53
CA GLY A 76 -4.04 13.57 -8.86
C GLY A 76 -2.99 13.98 -9.90
N PRO A 77 -3.40 14.23 -11.14
CA PRO A 77 -2.50 14.73 -12.17
C PRO A 77 -1.78 16.02 -11.73
N GLY A 78 -0.45 16.00 -11.84
CA GLY A 78 0.41 17.12 -11.42
C GLY A 78 0.89 17.04 -9.97
N SER A 79 0.35 16.14 -9.13
CA SER A 79 0.88 15.92 -7.79
C SER A 79 2.26 15.26 -7.84
N THR A 80 3.12 15.64 -6.90
CA THR A 80 4.41 15.00 -6.64
C THR A 80 4.36 14.23 -5.32
N VAL A 81 4.82 12.97 -5.30
CA VAL A 81 4.79 12.15 -4.10
C VAL A 81 6.12 11.42 -3.88
N ALA A 82 6.61 11.44 -2.65
CA ALA A 82 7.72 10.58 -2.22
C ALA A 82 7.15 9.37 -1.46
N ILE A 83 7.52 8.14 -1.87
CA ILE A 83 7.07 6.91 -1.24
C ILE A 83 8.25 6.22 -0.59
N PHE A 84 8.25 6.17 0.74
CA PHE A 84 9.30 5.59 1.57
C PHE A 84 8.99 4.13 1.90
N GLY A 85 9.94 3.25 1.59
CA GLY A 85 9.78 1.81 1.65
C GLY A 85 9.15 1.24 0.38
N GLN A 86 9.95 0.47 -0.38
CA GLN A 86 9.54 -0.19 -1.63
C GLN A 86 9.49 -1.72 -1.44
N GLY A 87 8.98 -2.17 -0.27
CA GLY A 87 8.50 -3.53 -0.11
C GLY A 87 7.22 -3.74 -0.93
N VAL A 88 6.57 -4.89 -0.81
CA VAL A 88 5.36 -5.23 -1.59
C VAL A 88 4.30 -4.13 -1.52
N ILE A 89 3.98 -3.63 -0.31
CA ILE A 89 2.96 -2.58 -0.14
C ILE A 89 3.43 -1.26 -0.76
N GLY A 90 4.72 -0.92 -0.63
CA GLY A 90 5.28 0.29 -1.21
C GLY A 90 5.30 0.29 -2.74
N LEU A 91 5.64 -0.84 -3.35
CA LEU A 91 5.58 -0.99 -4.80
C LEU A 91 4.14 -0.91 -5.31
N LEU A 92 3.19 -1.56 -4.63
CA LEU A 92 1.77 -1.43 -4.96
C LEU A 92 1.30 0.03 -4.82
N ALA A 93 1.71 0.75 -3.76
CA ALA A 93 1.40 2.17 -3.59
C ALA A 93 2.04 3.03 -4.70
N THR A 94 3.29 2.75 -5.08
CA THR A 94 3.97 3.39 -6.22
C THR A 94 3.15 3.20 -7.49
N ARG A 95 2.72 1.99 -7.80
CA ARG A 95 1.91 1.71 -8.98
C ARG A 95 0.56 2.43 -8.94
N PHE A 96 -0.15 2.41 -7.83
CA PHE A 96 -1.43 3.12 -7.69
C PHE A 96 -1.26 4.64 -7.79
N ALA A 97 -0.19 5.22 -7.23
CA ALA A 97 0.10 6.64 -7.37
C ALA A 97 0.36 7.04 -8.83
N VAL A 98 1.14 6.24 -9.55
CA VAL A 98 1.37 6.41 -11.00
C VAL A 98 0.06 6.32 -11.78
N LEU A 99 -0.80 5.33 -11.50
CA LEU A 99 -2.11 5.18 -12.14
C LEU A 99 -3.05 6.37 -11.85
N ASN A 100 -2.87 7.04 -10.72
CA ASN A 100 -3.58 8.29 -10.40
C ASN A 100 -2.96 9.54 -11.07
N GLY A 101 -1.88 9.39 -11.84
CA GLY A 101 -1.24 10.48 -12.57
C GLY A 101 -0.26 11.31 -11.75
N ALA A 102 0.17 10.85 -10.57
CA ALA A 102 1.18 11.54 -9.77
C ALA A 102 2.60 11.25 -10.28
N ALA A 103 3.50 12.22 -10.12
CA ALA A 103 4.93 12.02 -10.30
C ALA A 103 5.52 11.40 -9.01
N VAL A 104 6.04 10.17 -9.14
CA VAL A 104 6.49 9.38 -7.98
C VAL A 104 8.01 9.42 -7.85
N ILE A 105 8.50 9.70 -6.63
CA ILE A 105 9.88 9.53 -6.18
C ILE A 105 9.88 8.38 -5.18
N ALA A 106 10.44 7.23 -5.54
CA ALA A 106 10.55 6.07 -4.67
C ALA A 106 11.80 6.17 -3.78
N VAL A 107 11.69 5.79 -2.51
CA VAL A 107 12.81 5.77 -1.57
C VAL A 107 12.91 4.41 -0.90
N ASP A 108 14.04 3.71 -1.07
CA ASP A 108 14.33 2.43 -0.39
C ASP A 108 15.84 2.22 -0.28
N GLY A 109 16.29 1.56 0.79
CA GLY A 109 17.69 1.21 0.99
C GLY A 109 18.17 0.08 0.07
N ILE A 110 17.27 -0.79 -0.42
CA ILE A 110 17.59 -1.97 -1.21
C ILE A 110 17.53 -1.63 -2.71
N GLU A 111 18.62 -1.86 -3.41
CA GLU A 111 18.75 -1.49 -4.83
C GLU A 111 17.72 -2.19 -5.73
N ASN A 112 17.52 -3.49 -5.55
CA ASN A 112 16.55 -4.25 -6.33
C ASN A 112 15.13 -3.69 -6.18
N ARG A 113 14.74 -3.24 -4.98
CA ARG A 113 13.43 -2.63 -4.74
C ARG A 113 13.29 -1.29 -5.45
N ARG A 114 14.36 -0.49 -5.48
CA ARG A 114 14.39 0.77 -6.26
C ARG A 114 14.27 0.50 -7.76
N ALA A 115 14.93 -0.56 -8.27
CA ALA A 115 14.80 -0.97 -9.67
C ALA A 115 13.37 -1.38 -10.02
N HIS A 116 12.70 -2.15 -9.17
CA HIS A 116 11.26 -2.48 -9.33
C HIS A 116 10.39 -1.23 -9.34
N ALA A 117 10.64 -0.26 -8.44
CA ALA A 117 9.87 0.98 -8.42
C ALA A 117 9.95 1.75 -9.73
N LEU A 118 11.14 1.83 -10.36
CA LEU A 118 11.32 2.45 -11.68
C LEU A 118 10.57 1.68 -12.76
N GLN A 119 10.63 0.35 -12.77
CA GLN A 119 9.88 -0.50 -13.71
C GLN A 119 8.35 -0.30 -13.55
N TRP A 120 7.88 -0.01 -12.35
CA TRP A 120 6.48 0.21 -12.04
C TRP A 120 6.03 1.66 -12.24
N GLY A 121 6.93 2.51 -12.76
CA GLY A 121 6.61 3.85 -13.25
C GLY A 121 7.01 5.01 -12.34
N ALA A 122 7.79 4.76 -11.27
CA ALA A 122 8.41 5.85 -10.53
C ALA A 122 9.36 6.64 -11.44
N GLY A 123 9.30 7.97 -11.41
CA GLY A 123 10.18 8.83 -12.19
C GLY A 123 11.61 8.86 -11.64
N HIS A 124 11.75 8.67 -10.33
CA HIS A 124 13.03 8.62 -9.62
C HIS A 124 12.99 7.55 -8.54
N ALA A 125 14.17 6.96 -8.25
CA ALA A 125 14.35 6.03 -7.14
C ALA A 125 15.65 6.37 -6.40
N LEU A 126 15.53 6.72 -5.12
CA LEU A 126 16.62 7.25 -4.30
C LEU A 126 16.93 6.30 -3.14
N SER A 127 18.20 6.26 -2.74
CA SER A 127 18.64 5.61 -1.51
C SER A 127 18.51 6.59 -0.33
N PRO A 128 18.14 6.13 0.87
CA PRO A 128 18.22 6.95 2.08
C PRO A 128 19.64 7.48 2.27
N SER A 129 19.78 8.80 2.48
CA SER A 129 21.04 9.47 2.77
C SER A 129 20.76 10.74 3.58
N PRO A 130 21.79 11.36 4.21
CA PRO A 130 21.63 12.65 4.87
C PRO A 130 21.19 13.77 3.92
N GLU A 131 21.49 13.63 2.64
CA GLU A 131 21.19 14.60 1.58
C GLU A 131 19.81 14.36 0.92
N LEU A 132 19.10 13.31 1.27
CA LEU A 132 17.87 12.88 0.61
C LEU A 132 16.84 14.01 0.42
N ALA A 133 16.58 14.78 1.47
CA ALA A 133 15.64 15.90 1.39
C ALA A 133 16.12 16.98 0.40
N GLY A 134 17.43 17.22 0.33
CA GLY A 134 18.06 18.11 -0.66
C GLY A 134 17.93 17.60 -2.09
N ASP A 135 18.13 16.29 -2.29
CA ASP A 135 17.96 15.62 -3.58
C ASP A 135 16.54 15.72 -4.09
N ILE A 136 15.56 15.45 -3.23
CA ILE A 136 14.15 15.59 -3.57
C ILE A 136 13.79 17.04 -3.92
N ARG A 137 14.32 18.02 -3.16
CA ARG A 137 14.12 19.44 -3.51
C ARG A 137 14.74 19.81 -4.84
N ARG A 138 15.91 19.26 -5.21
CA ARG A 138 16.48 19.49 -6.55
C ARG A 138 15.58 18.93 -7.66
N ILE A 139 15.01 17.74 -7.47
CA ILE A 139 14.07 17.13 -8.41
C ILE A 139 12.78 17.96 -8.54
N THR A 140 12.31 18.55 -7.44
CA THR A 140 11.06 19.33 -7.37
C THR A 140 11.30 20.84 -7.50
N SER A 141 12.42 21.27 -8.09
CA SER A 141 12.76 22.69 -8.29
C SER A 141 12.70 23.55 -7.02
N GLY A 142 13.05 22.97 -5.88
CA GLY A 142 13.09 23.63 -4.57
C GLY A 142 11.83 23.51 -3.73
N ALA A 143 10.70 23.09 -4.31
CA ALA A 143 9.40 23.06 -3.63
C ALA A 143 9.28 21.95 -2.55
N GLY A 144 9.95 20.82 -2.73
CA GLY A 144 9.65 19.58 -2.03
C GLY A 144 8.48 18.85 -2.69
N VAL A 145 8.11 17.67 -2.18
CA VAL A 145 6.93 16.96 -2.67
C VAL A 145 5.65 17.48 -1.99
N ASP A 146 4.50 17.34 -2.67
CA ASP A 146 3.21 17.70 -2.09
C ASP A 146 2.85 16.75 -0.94
N VAL A 147 3.16 15.45 -1.13
CA VAL A 147 2.86 14.40 -0.16
C VAL A 147 4.03 13.42 -0.04
N ALA A 148 4.29 12.95 1.17
CA ALA A 148 5.12 11.78 1.39
C ALA A 148 4.28 10.64 1.98
N ILE A 149 4.46 9.41 1.48
CA ILE A 149 3.80 8.21 2.03
C ILE A 149 4.90 7.34 2.65
N GLU A 150 4.80 7.08 3.95
CA GLU A 150 5.75 6.25 4.68
C GLU A 150 5.15 4.86 4.92
N LEU A 151 5.78 3.82 4.34
CA LEU A 151 5.34 2.43 4.35
C LEU A 151 6.40 1.45 4.90
N SER A 152 7.57 1.95 5.28
CA SER A 152 8.61 1.09 5.86
C SER A 152 8.39 0.79 7.35
N GLY A 153 7.60 1.60 8.06
CA GLY A 153 7.42 1.51 9.51
C GLY A 153 8.66 1.93 10.30
N ASN A 154 9.60 2.63 9.67
CA ASN A 154 10.83 3.09 10.29
C ASN A 154 10.69 4.55 10.73
N TYR A 155 10.90 4.84 12.00
CA TYR A 155 10.78 6.21 12.54
C TYR A 155 11.78 7.20 11.92
N ARG A 156 12.96 6.76 11.48
CA ARG A 156 13.90 7.63 10.75
C ARG A 156 13.38 7.97 9.36
N ALA A 157 12.77 6.99 8.68
CA ALA A 157 12.14 7.24 7.39
C ALA A 157 10.92 8.17 7.53
N LEU A 158 10.13 8.03 8.62
CA LEU A 158 9.06 8.97 8.94
C LEU A 158 9.57 10.40 9.15
N HIS A 159 10.69 10.54 9.87
CA HIS A 159 11.34 11.85 10.04
C HIS A 159 11.80 12.42 8.70
N GLU A 160 12.49 11.62 7.88
CA GLU A 160 12.92 12.06 6.54
C GLU A 160 11.70 12.43 5.66
N ALA A 161 10.60 11.70 5.76
CA ALA A 161 9.36 12.06 5.06
C ALA A 161 8.90 13.49 5.41
N THR A 162 8.97 13.90 6.69
CA THR A 162 8.62 15.27 7.09
C THR A 162 9.56 16.34 6.52
N ARG A 163 10.81 15.96 6.23
CA ARG A 163 11.83 16.86 5.66
C ARG A 163 11.66 17.05 4.14
N THR A 164 11.02 16.11 3.46
CA THR A 164 10.91 16.08 2.00
C THR A 164 9.68 16.80 1.46
N VAL A 165 8.63 16.95 2.26
CA VAL A 165 7.43 17.68 1.85
C VAL A 165 7.66 19.20 1.83
N GLY A 166 6.91 19.89 0.98
CA GLY A 166 6.86 21.33 0.94
C GLY A 166 6.16 21.94 2.17
N ALA A 167 6.08 23.28 2.20
CA ALA A 167 5.28 23.95 3.22
C ALA A 167 3.79 23.57 3.09
N ASP A 168 3.13 23.34 4.22
CA ASP A 168 1.76 22.85 4.32
C ASP A 168 1.54 21.44 3.69
N GLY A 169 2.64 20.74 3.36
CA GLY A 169 2.60 19.40 2.79
C GLY A 169 2.11 18.34 3.78
N THR A 170 1.81 17.16 3.25
CA THR A 170 1.21 16.07 4.04
C THR A 170 2.13 14.85 4.06
N VAL A 171 2.25 14.22 5.22
CA VAL A 171 2.88 12.90 5.39
C VAL A 171 1.80 11.88 5.77
N ILE A 172 1.68 10.81 4.99
CA ILE A 172 0.81 9.68 5.28
C ILE A 172 1.65 8.59 5.96
N ALA A 173 1.44 8.41 7.26
CA ALA A 173 2.06 7.35 8.05
C ALA A 173 1.22 6.08 7.87
N ALA A 174 1.64 5.19 6.99
CA ALA A 174 0.97 3.94 6.65
C ALA A 174 1.79 2.69 7.01
N GLY A 175 3.03 2.86 7.45
CA GLY A 175 3.87 1.80 7.99
C GLY A 175 3.39 1.31 9.36
N PHE A 176 3.83 0.11 9.74
CA PHE A 176 3.58 -0.43 11.08
C PHE A 176 4.77 -0.11 12.00
N TYR A 177 4.61 0.92 12.81
CA TYR A 177 5.66 1.40 13.71
C TYR A 177 5.64 0.62 15.02
N GLN A 178 6.80 0.09 15.44
CA GLN A 178 6.97 -0.64 16.69
C GLN A 178 7.92 0.10 17.63
N GLY A 179 7.67 0.00 18.93
CA GLY A 179 8.51 0.62 19.94
C GLY A 179 8.36 2.13 20.04
N GLU A 180 9.37 2.78 20.59
CA GLU A 180 9.38 4.23 20.80
C GLU A 180 9.74 5.00 19.50
N ALA A 181 9.16 6.17 19.32
CA ALA A 181 9.38 7.04 18.16
C ALA A 181 10.77 7.71 18.18
N THR A 182 11.81 6.91 18.31
CA THR A 182 13.19 7.41 18.38
C THR A 182 13.63 7.98 17.04
N GLY A 183 14.13 9.22 17.05
CA GLY A 183 14.66 9.91 15.86
C GLY A 183 13.65 10.79 15.12
N VAL A 184 12.38 10.82 15.53
CA VAL A 184 11.40 11.78 15.01
C VAL A 184 11.55 13.12 15.74
N ARG A 185 11.69 14.22 14.99
CA ARG A 185 11.93 15.56 15.53
C ARG A 185 10.87 16.53 15.05
N PHE A 186 9.85 16.74 15.85
CA PHE A 186 8.73 17.62 15.50
C PHE A 186 9.04 19.12 15.63
N GLY A 187 10.15 19.49 16.27
CA GLY A 187 10.59 20.89 16.38
C GLY A 187 11.35 21.44 15.16
N GLU A 188 11.62 20.61 14.18
CA GLU A 188 12.36 20.96 12.97
C GLU A 188 11.38 21.24 11.79
N GLU A 189 11.60 20.65 10.62
CA GLU A 189 10.80 20.90 9.40
C GLU A 189 9.30 20.64 9.61
N PHE A 190 8.94 19.65 10.44
CA PHE A 190 7.53 19.39 10.75
C PHE A 190 6.84 20.67 11.28
N HIS A 191 7.44 21.36 12.28
CA HIS A 191 6.90 22.57 12.85
C HIS A 191 7.00 23.77 11.89
N HIS A 192 8.20 23.98 11.33
CA HIS A 192 8.47 25.17 10.53
C HIS A 192 7.69 25.18 9.20
N ASN A 193 7.48 24.03 8.59
CA ASN A 193 6.75 23.88 7.33
C ASN A 193 5.27 23.58 7.53
N ARG A 194 4.76 23.54 8.78
CA ARG A 194 3.34 23.23 9.09
C ARG A 194 2.88 21.91 8.48
N VAL A 195 3.72 20.89 8.54
CA VAL A 195 3.46 19.58 7.95
C VAL A 195 2.27 18.91 8.63
N GLN A 196 1.38 18.34 7.84
CA GLN A 196 0.29 17.49 8.32
C GLN A 196 0.76 16.05 8.40
N LEU A 197 0.54 15.38 9.52
CA LEU A 197 0.82 13.96 9.69
C LEU A 197 -0.50 13.20 9.85
N LEU A 198 -0.82 12.33 8.90
CA LEU A 198 -2.05 11.55 8.87
C LEU A 198 -1.73 10.05 8.92
N ALA A 199 -2.39 9.32 9.82
CA ALA A 199 -2.29 7.87 9.84
C ALA A 199 -3.22 7.25 8.79
N SER A 200 -2.72 6.22 8.07
CA SER A 200 -3.52 5.37 7.21
C SER A 200 -3.46 3.93 7.71
N GLN A 201 -4.61 3.41 8.15
CA GLN A 201 -4.75 2.06 8.69
C GLN A 201 -6.00 1.40 8.09
N ILE A 202 -5.85 0.20 7.55
CA ILE A 202 -6.84 -0.51 6.72
C ILE A 202 -8.10 -1.00 7.47
N GLY A 203 -8.17 -0.87 8.78
CA GLY A 203 -9.38 -1.19 9.56
C GLY A 203 -10.58 -0.32 9.18
N SER A 204 -10.33 0.86 8.61
CA SER A 204 -11.35 1.74 8.02
C SER A 204 -10.71 2.67 7.00
N VAL A 205 -11.53 3.29 6.16
CA VAL A 205 -11.07 4.36 5.27
C VAL A 205 -11.03 5.70 6.02
N PRO A 206 -10.14 6.64 5.61
CA PRO A 206 -10.10 7.99 6.16
C PRO A 206 -11.49 8.67 6.15
N ASN A 207 -11.81 9.44 7.20
CA ASN A 207 -13.13 10.06 7.38
C ASN A 207 -13.62 10.82 6.14
N ARG A 208 -12.74 11.58 5.47
CA ARG A 208 -13.05 12.34 4.26
C ARG A 208 -13.46 11.48 3.06
N LEU A 209 -13.13 10.19 3.09
CA LEU A 209 -13.41 9.25 2.00
C LEU A 209 -14.64 8.37 2.27
N ARG A 210 -15.16 8.33 3.49
CA ARG A 210 -16.25 7.42 3.92
C ARG A 210 -17.54 7.56 3.12
N SER A 211 -17.80 8.72 2.52
CA SER A 211 -18.97 8.90 1.66
C SER A 211 -18.87 8.15 0.32
N ARG A 212 -17.67 7.76 -0.09
CA ARG A 212 -17.41 7.14 -1.40
C ARG A 212 -16.67 5.83 -1.32
N TRP A 213 -15.98 5.54 -0.22
CA TRP A 213 -15.09 4.40 -0.07
C TRP A 213 -15.42 3.60 1.19
N THR A 214 -15.38 2.28 1.03
CA THR A 214 -15.42 1.29 2.09
C THR A 214 -14.24 0.34 1.93
N VAL A 215 -13.91 -0.46 2.95
CA VAL A 215 -12.84 -1.46 2.82
C VAL A 215 -13.17 -2.49 1.73
N PRO A 216 -14.40 -3.04 1.63
CA PRO A 216 -14.78 -3.91 0.51
C PRO A 216 -14.59 -3.25 -0.86
N ARG A 217 -14.94 -1.98 -1.02
CA ARG A 217 -14.70 -1.27 -2.28
C ARG A 217 -13.23 -1.12 -2.62
N LEU A 218 -12.36 -0.87 -1.62
CA LEU A 218 -10.90 -0.87 -1.83
C LEU A 218 -10.42 -2.22 -2.37
N GLN A 219 -10.85 -3.30 -1.74
CA GLN A 219 -10.50 -4.67 -2.11
C GLN A 219 -10.99 -5.01 -3.52
N GLN A 220 -12.25 -4.72 -3.84
CA GLN A 220 -12.78 -4.93 -5.19
C GLN A 220 -12.03 -4.12 -6.24
N THR A 221 -11.69 -2.87 -5.94
CA THR A 221 -10.88 -2.03 -6.86
C THR A 221 -9.52 -2.66 -7.13
N VAL A 222 -8.89 -3.28 -6.12
CA VAL A 222 -7.63 -4.00 -6.31
C VAL A 222 -7.83 -5.22 -7.21
N VAL A 223 -8.86 -6.04 -6.95
CA VAL A 223 -9.22 -7.18 -7.82
C VAL A 223 -9.38 -6.73 -9.27
N ASP A 224 -10.11 -5.65 -9.50
CA ASP A 224 -10.32 -5.08 -10.85
C ASP A 224 -9.02 -4.66 -11.53
N HIS A 225 -8.07 -4.07 -10.78
CA HIS A 225 -6.78 -3.66 -11.31
C HIS A 225 -5.89 -4.85 -11.65
N LEU A 226 -5.89 -5.88 -10.80
CA LEU A 226 -5.18 -7.13 -11.03
C LEU A 226 -5.76 -7.87 -12.26
N ALA A 227 -7.08 -8.03 -12.32
CA ALA A 227 -7.77 -8.70 -13.43
C ALA A 227 -7.56 -8.00 -14.78
N LYS A 228 -7.43 -6.66 -14.80
CA LYS A 228 -7.14 -5.87 -15.99
C LYS A 228 -5.65 -5.80 -16.35
N GLY A 229 -4.77 -6.43 -15.57
CA GLY A 229 -3.32 -6.36 -15.77
C GLY A 229 -2.71 -4.96 -15.56
N LEU A 230 -3.44 -4.04 -14.89
CA LEU A 230 -2.93 -2.71 -14.55
C LEU A 230 -1.88 -2.78 -13.44
N VAL A 231 -1.96 -3.80 -12.61
CA VAL A 231 -1.03 -4.13 -11.54
C VAL A 231 -0.63 -5.59 -11.69
N ASP A 232 0.64 -5.85 -11.96
CA ASP A 232 1.21 -7.20 -12.07
C ASP A 232 1.82 -7.61 -10.72
N ALA A 233 0.96 -7.79 -9.70
CA ALA A 233 1.43 -8.14 -8.36
C ALA A 233 2.10 -9.53 -8.27
N PRO A 234 1.67 -10.58 -9.01
CA PRO A 234 2.39 -11.85 -9.04
C PRO A 234 3.87 -11.74 -9.41
N SER A 235 4.27 -10.76 -10.23
CA SER A 235 5.68 -10.53 -10.58
C SER A 235 6.57 -10.13 -9.37
N LEU A 236 5.97 -9.76 -8.25
CA LEU A 236 6.67 -9.44 -7.00
C LEU A 236 7.07 -10.69 -6.20
N VAL A 237 6.59 -11.88 -6.57
CA VAL A 237 6.95 -13.13 -5.88
C VAL A 237 8.37 -13.51 -6.25
N THR A 238 9.24 -13.51 -5.25
CA THR A 238 10.66 -13.89 -5.39
C THR A 238 10.93 -15.32 -4.98
N HIS A 239 10.14 -15.84 -4.03
CA HIS A 239 10.33 -17.17 -3.48
C HIS A 239 8.99 -17.84 -3.19
N THR A 240 8.94 -19.13 -3.50
CA THR A 240 7.80 -19.99 -3.20
C THR A 240 8.30 -21.22 -2.44
N PHE A 241 7.64 -21.55 -1.33
CA PHE A 241 7.96 -22.69 -0.49
C PHE A 241 6.72 -23.56 -0.28
N PRO A 242 6.83 -24.88 -0.27
CA PRO A 242 5.76 -25.72 0.24
C PRO A 242 5.55 -25.44 1.73
N LEU A 243 4.30 -25.60 2.24
CA LEU A 243 3.99 -25.36 3.65
C LEU A 243 4.93 -26.10 4.61
N ALA A 244 5.36 -27.33 4.26
CA ALA A 244 6.29 -28.11 5.06
C ALA A 244 7.64 -27.41 5.29
N ASP A 245 8.02 -26.51 4.40
CA ASP A 245 9.26 -25.72 4.47
C ASP A 245 9.04 -24.28 4.98
N ALA A 246 7.91 -23.99 5.61
CA ALA A 246 7.58 -22.64 6.11
C ALA A 246 8.69 -22.07 7.01
N ALA A 247 9.36 -22.90 7.83
CA ALA A 247 10.46 -22.44 8.67
C ALA A 247 11.62 -21.83 7.83
N LYS A 248 11.93 -22.41 6.66
CA LYS A 248 12.96 -21.88 5.75
C LYS A 248 12.53 -20.56 5.13
N ALA A 249 11.23 -20.40 4.85
CA ALA A 249 10.68 -19.14 4.34
C ALA A 249 10.85 -18.00 5.36
N TYR A 250 10.57 -18.25 6.63
CA TYR A 250 10.79 -17.28 7.71
C TYR A 250 12.27 -17.01 7.95
N GLU A 251 13.12 -18.03 7.91
CA GLU A 251 14.58 -17.87 8.03
C GLU A 251 15.13 -16.98 6.92
N LEU A 252 14.70 -17.17 5.67
CA LEU A 252 15.08 -16.32 4.56
C LEU A 252 14.73 -14.86 4.80
N LEU A 253 13.50 -14.58 5.27
CA LEU A 253 13.05 -13.20 5.53
C LEU A 253 13.85 -12.53 6.66
N ASP A 254 14.35 -13.30 7.63
CA ASP A 254 15.13 -12.81 8.76
C ASP A 254 16.61 -12.61 8.39
N THR A 255 17.18 -13.55 7.64
CA THR A 255 18.64 -13.60 7.38
C THR A 255 19.05 -12.92 6.07
N ASP A 256 18.19 -12.92 5.05
CA ASP A 256 18.46 -12.31 3.74
C ASP A 256 17.26 -11.52 3.18
N PRO A 257 16.81 -10.46 3.88
CA PRO A 257 15.69 -9.63 3.42
C PRO A 257 15.97 -8.88 2.11
N GLN A 258 17.22 -8.84 1.65
CA GLN A 258 17.60 -8.17 0.40
C GLN A 258 17.22 -9.00 -0.83
N SER A 259 17.28 -10.32 -0.74
CA SER A 259 16.88 -11.23 -1.82
C SER A 259 15.35 -11.44 -1.88
N ALA A 260 14.64 -11.15 -0.78
CA ALA A 260 13.22 -11.43 -0.65
C ALA A 260 12.38 -10.15 -0.83
N LEU A 261 11.36 -10.23 -1.71
CA LEU A 261 10.34 -9.19 -1.82
C LEU A 261 8.98 -9.74 -1.37
N GLN A 262 8.43 -10.71 -2.08
CA GLN A 262 7.27 -11.49 -1.64
C GLN A 262 7.63 -12.96 -1.57
N VAL A 263 7.38 -13.55 -0.44
CA VAL A 263 7.52 -14.99 -0.21
C VAL A 263 6.12 -15.61 -0.11
N VAL A 264 5.90 -16.72 -0.79
CA VAL A 264 4.61 -17.42 -0.85
C VAL A 264 4.78 -18.84 -0.30
N LEU A 265 3.81 -19.31 0.46
CA LEU A 265 3.67 -20.71 0.86
C LEU A 265 2.61 -21.37 -0.01
N GLU A 266 2.97 -22.49 -0.63
CA GLU A 266 2.05 -23.34 -1.39
C GLU A 266 1.52 -24.47 -0.51
N PHE A 267 0.24 -24.74 -0.66
CA PHE A 267 -0.48 -25.80 0.03
C PHE A 267 -0.85 -26.86 -1.01
N SER A 268 -0.55 -28.14 -0.70
CA SER A 268 -0.84 -29.31 -1.55
C SER A 268 -2.22 -29.83 -1.32
#